data_950dce559adefd5a6a0002e00eac7cd1
#
_entry.id   950dce559adefd5a6a0002e00eac7cd1
#
_cell.length_a   1.000
_cell.length_b   1.000
_cell.length_c   1.000
_cell.angle_alpha   90.00
_cell.angle_beta   90.00
_cell.angle_gamma   90.00
#
_symmetry.space_group_name_H-M   'P 1'
#
loop_
_entity.id
_entity.type
_entity.pdbx_description
1 polymer ?
#
loop_
_entity_poly.entity_id
_entity_poly.type
_entity_poly.pdbx_seq_one_letter_code
_entity_poly.pdbx_strand_id
1 'polypeptide(L)'
;SLSGGERQRSQIARALAQQPQVLLLDEPTNHLDIQHQLELMRLVSQLPLTVVVALHDLNLAANYCQRLILLKAGQIAATGAPEEVLTPANIEDTWCVKAQVCKADAGITISYNMVA
;
A
#
# COMPACT_ATOMS: atom_id res chain seq x y z
N SER A 1 -21.38 16.26 7.62
CA SER A 1 -20.76 15.27 6.74
C SER A 1 -19.45 14.78 7.35
N LEU A 2 -19.11 13.54 7.09
CA LEU A 2 -17.88 12.94 7.58
C LEU A 2 -16.69 13.37 6.72
N SER A 3 -15.52 13.51 7.35
CA SER A 3 -14.26 13.67 6.62
C SER A 3 -13.94 12.41 5.84
N GLY A 4 -12.99 12.48 4.88
CA GLY A 4 -12.55 11.32 4.13
C GLY A 4 -12.03 10.21 5.03
N GLY A 5 -11.22 10.55 6.05
CA GLY A 5 -10.69 9.58 6.99
C GLY A 5 -11.77 8.94 7.86
N GLU A 6 -12.72 9.73 8.33
CA GLU A 6 -13.84 9.21 9.11
C GLU A 6 -14.73 8.29 8.28
N ARG A 7 -14.96 8.64 7.02
CA ARG A 7 -15.73 7.82 6.10
C ARG A 7 -15.06 6.46 5.88
N GLN A 8 -13.75 6.45 5.64
CA GLN A 8 -13.02 5.21 5.44
C GLN A 8 -13.05 4.33 6.69
N ARG A 9 -12.82 4.92 7.86
CA ARG A 9 -12.87 4.16 9.11
C ARG A 9 -14.27 3.60 9.37
N SER A 10 -15.31 4.35 9.05
CA SER A 10 -16.68 3.91 9.19
C SER A 10 -16.99 2.72 8.29
N GLN A 11 -16.50 2.74 7.03
CA GLN A 11 -16.68 1.64 6.10
C GLN A 11 -15.95 0.39 6.57
N ILE A 12 -14.74 0.54 7.09
CA ILE A 12 -13.98 -0.59 7.64
C ILE A 12 -14.69 -1.19 8.84
N ALA A 13 -15.18 -0.35 9.76
CA ALA A 13 -15.91 -0.83 10.94
C ALA A 13 -17.17 -1.62 10.52
N ARG A 14 -17.88 -1.14 9.50
CA ARG A 14 -19.06 -1.83 8.99
C ARG A 14 -18.71 -3.20 8.41
N ALA A 15 -17.62 -3.26 7.65
CA ALA A 15 -17.14 -4.52 7.09
C ALA A 15 -16.70 -5.49 8.18
N LEU A 16 -16.02 -5.01 9.23
CA LEU A 16 -15.57 -5.82 10.35
C LEU A 16 -16.73 -6.40 11.17
N ALA A 17 -17.86 -5.70 11.22
CA ALA A 17 -19.04 -6.18 11.94
C ALA A 17 -19.58 -7.49 11.36
N GLN A 18 -19.24 -7.82 10.12
CA GLN A 18 -19.63 -9.08 9.49
C GLN A 18 -18.68 -10.24 9.82
N GLN A 19 -17.65 -9.99 10.63
CA GLN A 19 -16.65 -10.97 11.06
C GLN A 19 -15.99 -11.71 9.88
N PRO A 20 -15.39 -10.99 8.93
CA PRO A 20 -14.75 -11.63 7.77
C PRO A 20 -13.44 -12.31 8.16
N GLN A 21 -13.02 -13.30 7.37
CA GLN A 21 -11.69 -13.87 7.47
C GLN A 21 -10.69 -13.09 6.62
N VAL A 22 -11.15 -12.47 5.55
CA VAL A 22 -10.34 -11.66 4.64
C VAL A 22 -11.07 -10.34 4.39
N LEU A 23 -10.36 -9.25 4.49
CA LEU A 23 -10.86 -7.91 4.19
C LEU A 23 -10.18 -7.39 2.94
N LEU A 24 -10.97 -6.97 1.95
CA LEU A 24 -10.46 -6.38 0.71
C LEU A 24 -10.69 -4.88 0.73
N LEU A 25 -9.63 -4.11 0.53
CA LEU A 25 -9.69 -2.65 0.48
C LEU A 25 -9.11 -2.17 -0.84
N ASP A 26 -9.87 -1.38 -1.59
CA ASP A 26 -9.45 -0.85 -2.88
C ASP A 26 -9.10 0.63 -2.72
N GLU A 27 -7.81 0.92 -2.79
CA GLU A 27 -7.25 2.28 -2.69
C GLU A 27 -7.85 3.07 -1.51
N PRO A 28 -7.78 2.52 -0.27
CA PRO A 28 -8.46 3.14 0.86
C PRO A 28 -7.84 4.47 1.28
N THR A 29 -6.62 4.76 0.84
CA THR A 29 -5.93 6.02 1.15
C THR A 29 -6.19 7.11 0.11
N ASN A 30 -6.93 6.80 -0.95
CA ASN A 30 -7.20 7.74 -2.02
C ASN A 30 -7.98 8.95 -1.49
N HIS A 31 -7.56 10.15 -1.88
CA HIS A 31 -8.15 11.44 -1.47
C HIS A 31 -7.98 11.78 0.02
N LEU A 32 -7.18 11.03 0.77
CA LEU A 32 -6.84 11.37 2.15
C LEU A 32 -5.56 12.20 2.19
N ASP A 33 -5.46 13.12 3.17
CA ASP A 33 -4.20 13.79 3.42
C ASP A 33 -3.18 12.84 4.06
N ILE A 34 -1.94 13.29 4.18
CA ILE A 34 -0.85 12.43 4.66
C ILE A 34 -1.14 11.87 6.04
N GLN A 35 -1.62 12.71 6.97
CA GLN A 35 -1.92 12.27 8.33
C GLN A 35 -2.94 11.14 8.33
N HIS A 36 -4.04 11.32 7.61
CA HIS A 36 -5.11 10.34 7.56
C HIS A 36 -4.70 9.07 6.82
N GLN A 37 -3.83 9.18 5.80
CA GLN A 37 -3.28 8.01 5.13
C GLN A 37 -2.49 7.13 6.11
N LEU A 38 -1.61 7.76 6.89
CA LEU A 38 -0.77 7.02 7.85
C LEU A 38 -1.60 6.41 8.97
N GLU A 39 -2.57 7.15 9.49
CA GLU A 39 -3.49 6.64 10.52
C GLU A 39 -4.27 5.43 10.02
N LEU A 40 -4.79 5.51 8.79
CA LEU A 40 -5.56 4.42 8.21
C LEU A 40 -4.70 3.18 8.00
N MET A 41 -3.50 3.33 7.43
CA MET A 41 -2.61 2.19 7.20
C MET A 41 -2.17 1.56 8.52
N ARG A 42 -1.94 2.37 9.54
CA ARG A 42 -1.63 1.86 10.88
C ARG A 42 -2.79 1.04 11.45
N LEU A 43 -4.01 1.56 11.33
CA LEU A 43 -5.21 0.84 11.78
C LEU A 43 -5.34 -0.50 11.06
N VAL A 44 -5.22 -0.49 9.73
CA VAL A 44 -5.36 -1.68 8.91
C VAL A 44 -4.29 -2.72 9.26
N SER A 45 -3.05 -2.28 9.51
CA SER A 45 -1.95 -3.19 9.81
C SER A 45 -2.11 -3.91 11.16
N GLN A 46 -2.96 -3.37 12.06
CA GLN A 46 -3.20 -3.93 13.39
C GLN A 46 -4.43 -4.83 13.46
N LEU A 47 -5.17 -4.98 12.35
CA LEU A 47 -6.37 -5.82 12.35
C LEU A 47 -6.00 -7.29 12.46
N PRO A 48 -6.74 -8.08 13.27
CA PRO A 48 -6.43 -9.49 13.49
C PRO A 48 -7.04 -10.40 12.41
N LEU A 49 -6.83 -10.05 11.14
CA LEU A 49 -7.32 -10.85 10.01
C LEU A 49 -6.43 -10.57 8.80
N THR A 50 -6.62 -11.34 7.75
CA THR A 50 -5.92 -11.12 6.49
C THR A 50 -6.54 -9.93 5.78
N VAL A 51 -5.73 -8.93 5.44
CA VAL A 51 -6.18 -7.77 4.69
C VAL A 51 -5.42 -7.72 3.37
N VAL A 52 -6.17 -7.61 2.28
CA VAL A 52 -5.62 -7.37 0.95
C VAL A 52 -6.00 -5.95 0.56
N VAL A 53 -4.99 -5.13 0.28
CA VAL A 53 -5.20 -3.73 -0.01
C VAL A 53 -4.55 -3.37 -1.35
N ALA A 54 -5.29 -2.70 -2.22
CA ALA A 54 -4.75 -2.17 -3.46
C ALA A 54 -4.26 -0.74 -3.21
N LEU A 55 -2.99 -0.49 -3.49
CA LEU A 55 -2.35 0.79 -3.26
C LEU A 55 -1.56 1.23 -4.48
N HIS A 56 -1.56 2.54 -4.74
CA HIS A 56 -0.68 3.13 -5.74
C HIS A 56 0.58 3.74 -5.12
N ASP A 57 0.55 4.08 -3.85
CA ASP A 57 1.69 4.67 -3.16
C ASP A 57 2.65 3.56 -2.73
N LEU A 58 3.81 3.51 -3.40
CA LEU A 58 4.80 2.45 -3.14
C LEU A 58 5.44 2.57 -1.77
N ASN A 59 5.58 3.79 -1.24
CA ASN A 59 6.11 3.97 0.11
C ASN A 59 5.17 3.42 1.17
N LEU A 60 3.86 3.63 1.01
CA LEU A 60 2.87 3.03 1.90
C LEU A 60 2.90 1.51 1.80
N ALA A 61 2.92 0.98 0.58
CA ALA A 61 2.96 -0.47 0.38
C ALA A 61 4.22 -1.08 1.00
N ALA A 62 5.36 -0.44 0.80
CA ALA A 62 6.65 -0.95 1.30
C ALA A 62 6.69 -1.01 2.83
N ASN A 63 6.04 -0.06 3.51
CA ASN A 63 6.20 0.09 4.95
C ASN A 63 5.06 -0.51 5.78
N TYR A 64 3.91 -0.80 5.17
CA TYR A 64 2.76 -1.32 5.91
C TYR A 64 2.32 -2.72 5.51
N CYS A 65 2.80 -3.24 4.38
CA CYS A 65 2.42 -4.57 3.91
C CYS A 65 3.55 -5.58 4.15
N GLN A 66 3.19 -6.78 4.59
CA GLN A 66 4.15 -7.86 4.79
C GLN A 66 4.53 -8.52 3.47
N ARG A 67 3.59 -8.61 2.54
CA ARG A 67 3.82 -9.19 1.22
C ARG A 67 3.20 -8.29 0.17
N LEU A 68 3.85 -8.22 -0.98
CA LEU A 68 3.38 -7.44 -2.10
C LEU A 68 3.14 -8.33 -3.31
N ILE A 69 2.14 -7.95 -4.09
CA ILE A 69 1.90 -8.50 -5.42
C ILE A 69 1.97 -7.33 -6.38
N LEU A 70 2.95 -7.34 -7.27
CA LEU A 70 3.13 -6.30 -8.26
C LEU A 70 2.42 -6.71 -9.55
N LEU A 71 1.51 -5.87 -10.01
CA LEU A 71 0.75 -6.12 -11.22
C LEU A 71 1.23 -5.22 -12.35
N LYS A 72 1.37 -5.79 -13.53
CA LYS A 72 1.67 -5.06 -14.77
C LYS A 72 0.82 -5.64 -15.89
N ALA A 73 0.07 -4.78 -16.55
CA ALA A 73 -0.80 -5.17 -17.66
C ALA A 73 -1.74 -6.33 -17.30
N GLY A 74 -2.30 -6.31 -16.09
CA GLY A 74 -3.22 -7.32 -15.62
C GLY A 74 -2.61 -8.63 -15.20
N GLN A 75 -1.28 -8.74 -15.18
CA GLN A 75 -0.57 -9.97 -14.82
C GLN A 75 0.34 -9.73 -13.62
N ILE A 76 0.63 -10.80 -12.89
CA ILE A 76 1.55 -10.74 -11.76
C ILE A 76 2.98 -10.64 -12.30
N ALA A 77 3.63 -9.51 -12.02
CA ALA A 77 5.02 -9.29 -12.42
C ALA A 77 6.00 -9.75 -11.34
N ALA A 78 5.64 -9.62 -10.06
CA ALA A 78 6.47 -10.05 -8.94
C ALA A 78 5.62 -10.24 -7.70
N THR A 79 6.08 -11.09 -6.80
CA THR A 79 5.42 -11.32 -5.51
C THR A 79 6.48 -11.67 -4.47
N GLY A 80 6.26 -11.25 -3.24
CA GLY A 80 7.18 -11.51 -2.13
C GLY A 80 7.19 -10.41 -1.11
N ALA A 81 8.25 -10.35 -0.31
CA ALA A 81 8.46 -9.29 0.66
C ALA A 81 8.70 -7.94 -0.06
N PRO A 82 8.41 -6.81 0.60
CA PRO A 82 8.58 -5.50 -0.05
C PRO A 82 9.96 -5.29 -0.67
N GLU A 83 11.03 -5.65 0.01
CA GLU A 83 12.38 -5.46 -0.51
C GLU A 83 12.71 -6.37 -1.70
N GLU A 84 11.99 -7.48 -1.84
CA GLU A 84 12.15 -8.37 -2.98
C GLU A 84 11.40 -7.89 -4.21
N VAL A 85 10.26 -7.23 -4.00
CA VAL A 85 9.35 -6.81 -5.07
C VAL A 85 9.67 -5.40 -5.55
N LEU A 86 9.92 -4.47 -4.64
CA LEU A 86 10.12 -3.05 -4.95
C LEU A 86 11.61 -2.76 -5.16
N THR A 87 12.19 -3.39 -6.17
CA THR A 87 13.55 -3.11 -6.60
C THR A 87 13.53 -2.00 -7.64
N PRO A 88 14.65 -1.26 -7.80
CA PRO A 88 14.73 -0.26 -8.87
C PRO A 88 14.39 -0.84 -10.24
N ALA A 89 14.84 -2.05 -10.55
CA ALA A 89 14.58 -2.69 -11.82
C ALA A 89 13.09 -2.97 -12.05
N ASN A 90 12.40 -3.50 -11.05
CA ASN A 90 10.96 -3.79 -11.14
C ASN A 90 10.15 -2.51 -11.26
N ILE A 91 10.52 -1.47 -10.53
CA ILE A 91 9.82 -0.19 -10.56
C ILE A 91 9.99 0.47 -11.94
N GLU A 92 11.21 0.48 -12.47
CA GLU A 92 11.48 1.04 -13.79
C GLU A 92 10.72 0.28 -14.88
N ASP A 93 10.72 -1.04 -14.81
CA ASP A 93 10.00 -1.85 -15.80
C ASP A 93 8.49 -1.63 -15.75
N THR A 94 7.93 -1.42 -14.58
CA THR A 94 6.47 -1.30 -14.41
C THR A 94 5.97 0.10 -14.73
N TRP A 95 6.67 1.14 -14.29
CA TRP A 95 6.18 2.52 -14.37
C TRP A 95 7.03 3.44 -15.26
N CYS A 96 8.09 2.93 -15.87
CA CYS A 96 8.97 3.70 -16.76
C CYS A 96 9.58 4.91 -16.05
N VAL A 97 9.97 4.75 -14.79
CA VAL A 97 10.67 5.78 -14.00
C VAL A 97 11.91 5.16 -13.40
N LYS A 98 12.93 6.00 -13.16
CA LYS A 98 14.07 5.57 -12.36
C LYS A 98 13.72 5.67 -10.88
N ALA A 99 14.11 4.68 -10.10
CA ALA A 99 13.83 4.65 -8.69
C ALA A 99 15.09 4.36 -7.88
N GLN A 100 15.15 4.97 -6.72
CA GLN A 100 16.14 4.63 -5.69
C GLN A 100 15.37 4.08 -4.49
N VAL A 101 15.83 2.95 -3.97
CA VAL A 101 15.23 2.30 -2.83
C VAL A 101 16.25 2.31 -1.70
N CYS A 102 15.92 3.02 -0.63
CA CYS A 102 16.78 3.15 0.54
C CYS A 102 16.12 2.43 1.71
N LYS A 103 16.87 1.55 2.36
CA LYS A 103 16.39 0.79 3.51
C LYS A 103 17.13 1.29 4.75
N ALA A 104 16.36 1.69 5.77
CA ALA A 104 16.89 2.17 7.04
C ALA A 104 16.07 1.58 8.18
N ASP A 105 16.49 1.80 9.42
CA ASP A 105 15.77 1.30 10.60
C ASP A 105 14.34 1.84 10.66
N ALA A 106 14.12 3.06 10.18
CA ALA A 106 12.81 3.68 10.16
C ALA A 106 11.90 3.16 9.05
N GLY A 107 12.42 2.36 8.11
CA GLY A 107 11.63 1.78 7.03
C GLY A 107 12.29 1.94 5.67
N ILE A 108 11.49 1.72 4.63
CA ILE A 108 11.92 1.79 3.23
C ILE A 108 11.45 3.11 2.64
N THR A 109 12.35 3.80 1.97
CA THR A 109 12.05 5.05 1.26
C THR A 109 12.34 4.85 -0.22
N ILE A 110 11.35 5.18 -1.06
CA ILE A 110 11.46 5.08 -2.50
C ILE A 110 11.36 6.48 -3.09
N SER A 111 12.36 6.87 -3.86
CA SER A 111 12.36 8.13 -4.58
C SER A 111 12.43 7.89 -6.08
N TYR A 112 11.85 8.80 -6.86
CA TYR A 112 11.66 8.63 -8.29
C TYR A 112 12.30 9.76 -9.07
N ASN A 113 12.81 9.41 -10.26
CA ASN A 113 13.25 10.38 -11.26
C ASN A 113 12.73 9.97 -12.63
N MET A 114 12.53 10.96 -13.48
CA MET A 114 12.15 10.67 -14.87
C MET A 114 13.29 9.98 -15.59
N VAL A 115 12.94 9.03 -16.44
CA VAL A 115 13.89 8.44 -17.36
C VAL A 115 14.21 9.49 -18.43
N ALA A 116 15.49 9.80 -18.57
CA ALA A 116 15.91 10.84 -19.53
C ALA A 116 15.71 10.40 -20.97
#